data_b351d0900720dcd6715e89271199b872
#
_entry.id   b351d0900720dcd6715e89271199b872
#
_cell.length_a   1.000
_cell.length_b   1.000
_cell.length_c   1.000
_cell.angle_alpha   90.00
_cell.angle_beta   90.00
_cell.angle_gamma   90.00
#
_symmetry.space_group_name_H-M   'P 1'
#
loop_
_entity.id
_entity.type
_entity.pdbx_description
1 polymer ?
#
loop_
_entity_poly.entity_id
_entity_poly.type
_entity_poly.pdbx_seq_one_letter_code
_entity_poly.pdbx_strand_id
1 'polypeptide(L)'
;MIINARSFGEIEIEKEDIITFPDGIPGFEGLKQYIIINNPDEENPFQWLQSVDNGDLAFVIINPFLIKPDYDIVIPQSAIDKLKIEDKKDVFLYALVVVPKKLEDMTVNLSAPIVINGKEKLGRQI
;
A
#
# COMPACT_ATOMS: atom_id res chain seq x y z
N MET A 1 -9.28 17.13 6.08
CA MET A 1 -10.12 16.34 5.18
C MET A 1 -10.59 15.08 5.90
N ILE A 2 -11.88 14.81 5.87
CA ILE A 2 -12.44 13.62 6.53
C ILE A 2 -12.81 12.60 5.47
N ILE A 3 -12.43 11.35 5.69
CA ILE A 3 -12.81 10.22 4.84
C ILE A 3 -13.46 9.12 5.68
N ASN A 4 -14.21 8.24 5.01
CA ASN A 4 -14.73 7.04 5.63
C ASN A 4 -13.73 5.90 5.38
N ALA A 5 -13.18 5.35 6.44
CA ALA A 5 -12.30 4.19 6.35
C ALA A 5 -13.06 2.93 6.73
N ARG A 6 -12.86 1.87 5.95
CA ARG A 6 -13.60 0.61 6.11
C ARG A 6 -13.55 0.04 7.53
N SER A 7 -12.37 0.06 8.15
CA SER A 7 -12.18 -0.56 9.48
C SER A 7 -12.15 0.44 10.62
N PHE A 8 -12.22 1.74 10.34
CA PHE A 8 -12.02 2.79 11.34
C PHE A 8 -13.13 3.84 11.37
N GLY A 9 -14.11 3.77 10.45
CA GLY A 9 -15.14 4.79 10.32
C GLY A 9 -14.56 6.11 9.80
N GLU A 10 -15.09 7.22 10.28
CA GLU A 10 -14.60 8.53 9.87
C GLU A 10 -13.24 8.81 10.49
N ILE A 11 -12.28 9.18 9.66
CA ILE A 11 -10.94 9.60 10.09
C ILE A 11 -10.57 10.90 9.40
N GLU A 12 -9.76 11.70 10.06
CA GLU A 12 -9.22 12.91 9.48
C GLU A 12 -7.85 12.65 8.91
N ILE A 13 -7.61 13.12 7.68
CA ILE A 13 -6.33 12.97 6.98
C ILE A 13 -5.88 14.32 6.43
N GLU A 14 -4.58 14.44 6.21
CA GLU A 14 -3.98 15.58 5.54
C GLU A 14 -3.73 15.25 4.07
N LYS A 15 -3.69 16.26 3.21
CA LYS A 15 -3.38 16.05 1.78
C LYS A 15 -2.02 15.40 1.58
N GLU A 16 -1.07 15.69 2.46
CA GLU A 16 0.28 15.15 2.41
C GLU A 16 0.31 13.64 2.66
N ASP A 17 -0.74 13.08 3.27
CA ASP A 17 -0.84 11.64 3.51
C ASP A 17 -1.32 10.86 2.29
N ILE A 18 -1.88 11.54 1.30
CA ILE A 18 -2.47 10.89 0.14
C ILE A 18 -1.37 10.43 -0.82
N ILE A 19 -1.43 9.14 -1.18
CA ILE A 19 -0.55 8.54 -2.16
C ILE A 19 -1.35 8.34 -3.43
N THR A 20 -0.84 8.85 -4.54
CA THR A 20 -1.47 8.72 -5.85
C THR A 20 -0.90 7.51 -6.58
N PHE A 21 -1.77 6.66 -7.07
CA PHE A 21 -1.44 5.53 -7.94
C PHE A 21 -1.88 5.91 -9.36
N PRO A 22 -0.98 6.43 -10.20
CA PRO A 22 -1.36 6.95 -11.52
C PRO A 22 -2.07 5.95 -12.41
N ASP A 23 -1.69 4.66 -12.30
CA ASP A 23 -2.31 3.57 -13.05
C ASP A 23 -3.39 2.84 -12.24
N GLY A 24 -3.68 3.29 -11.01
CA GLY A 24 -4.53 2.56 -10.09
C GLY A 24 -3.88 1.27 -9.59
N ILE A 25 -4.70 0.40 -9.01
CA ILE A 25 -4.27 -0.96 -8.62
C ILE A 25 -5.04 -1.93 -9.52
N PRO A 26 -4.41 -3.00 -10.05
CA PRO A 26 -5.10 -3.94 -10.92
C PRO A 26 -6.44 -4.41 -10.35
N GLY A 27 -7.50 -4.30 -11.13
CA GLY A 27 -8.88 -4.54 -10.70
C GLY A 27 -9.60 -3.30 -10.17
N PHE A 28 -8.88 -2.22 -9.88
CA PHE A 28 -9.42 -0.99 -9.29
C PHE A 28 -8.80 0.26 -9.92
N GLU A 29 -8.60 0.23 -11.24
CA GLU A 29 -7.85 1.25 -11.97
C GLU A 29 -8.48 2.65 -11.90
N GLY A 30 -9.79 2.71 -11.66
CA GLY A 30 -10.50 3.99 -11.49
C GLY A 30 -10.26 4.68 -10.15
N LEU A 31 -9.73 3.96 -9.17
CA LEU A 31 -9.45 4.49 -7.84
C LEU A 31 -7.95 4.72 -7.72
N LYS A 32 -7.55 5.98 -7.60
CA LYS A 32 -6.15 6.38 -7.72
C LYS A 32 -5.55 6.97 -6.45
N GLN A 33 -6.38 7.31 -5.46
CA GLN A 33 -5.92 7.96 -4.23
C GLN A 33 -6.09 7.05 -3.04
N TYR A 34 -5.02 6.87 -2.28
CA TYR A 34 -4.98 6.00 -1.12
C TYR A 34 -4.22 6.65 0.02
N ILE A 35 -4.47 6.16 1.23
CA ILE A 35 -3.64 6.48 2.40
C ILE A 35 -3.21 5.18 3.07
N ILE A 36 -2.12 5.23 3.80
CA ILE A 36 -1.69 4.10 4.65
C ILE A 36 -2.16 4.39 6.07
N ILE A 37 -2.91 3.44 6.63
CA ILE A 37 -3.35 3.49 8.02
C ILE A 37 -2.50 2.50 8.81
N ASN A 38 -1.81 3.00 9.82
CA ASN A 38 -1.01 2.17 10.72
C ASN A 38 -1.91 1.43 11.69
N ASN A 39 -1.47 0.25 12.14
CA ASN A 39 -2.20 -0.50 13.14
C ASN A 39 -2.07 0.20 14.50
N PRO A 40 -3.19 0.43 15.21
CA PRO A 40 -3.14 0.97 16.56
C PRO A 40 -2.36 0.09 17.53
N ASP A 41 -2.35 -1.22 17.29
CA ASP A 41 -1.51 -2.16 18.03
C ASP A 41 -0.13 -2.21 17.36
N GLU A 42 0.86 -1.60 17.99
CA GLU A 42 2.22 -1.51 17.45
C GLU A 42 2.90 -2.88 17.28
N GLU A 43 2.45 -3.90 17.98
CA GLU A 43 2.99 -5.27 17.86
C GLU A 43 2.41 -6.00 16.64
N ASN A 44 1.31 -5.50 16.10
CA ASN A 44 0.67 -6.10 14.93
C ASN A 44 1.29 -5.50 13.66
N PRO A 45 1.91 -6.32 12.79
CA PRO A 45 2.62 -5.82 11.60
C PRO A 45 1.70 -5.43 10.45
N PHE A 46 0.41 -5.76 10.52
CA PHE A 46 -0.51 -5.45 9.43
C PHE A 46 -0.91 -3.98 9.43
N GLN A 47 -0.97 -3.42 8.23
CA GLN A 47 -1.42 -2.05 7.97
C GLN A 47 -2.50 -2.10 6.90
N TRP A 48 -3.10 -0.96 6.60
CA TRP A 48 -4.14 -0.87 5.57
C TRP A 48 -3.78 0.17 4.53
N LEU A 49 -4.01 -0.16 3.26
CA LEU A 49 -3.99 0.77 2.16
C LEU A 49 -5.45 1.10 1.84
N GLN A 50 -5.91 2.23 2.37
CA GLN A 50 -7.31 2.64 2.31
C GLN A 50 -7.55 3.57 1.12
N SER A 51 -8.57 3.26 0.30
CA SER A 51 -9.02 4.17 -0.75
C SER A 51 -9.61 5.45 -0.13
N VAL A 52 -9.20 6.59 -0.65
CA VAL A 52 -9.77 7.89 -0.26
C VAL A 52 -11.13 8.08 -0.91
N ASP A 53 -11.29 7.60 -2.15
CA ASP A 53 -12.50 7.82 -2.95
C ASP A 53 -13.60 6.80 -2.69
N ASN A 54 -13.25 5.61 -2.22
CA ASN A 54 -14.22 4.57 -1.88
C ASN A 54 -13.92 4.00 -0.50
N GLY A 55 -14.70 4.43 0.48
CA GLY A 55 -14.49 4.04 1.87
C GLY A 55 -14.60 2.55 2.15
N ASP A 56 -15.30 1.80 1.29
CA ASP A 56 -15.45 0.35 1.44
C ASP A 56 -14.23 -0.44 0.95
N LEU A 57 -13.31 0.21 0.25
CA LEU A 57 -12.14 -0.45 -0.31
C LEU A 57 -10.89 -0.17 0.54
N ALA A 58 -10.35 -1.21 1.14
CA ALA A 58 -9.08 -1.18 1.85
C ALA A 58 -8.35 -2.49 1.62
N PHE A 59 -7.07 -2.40 1.32
CA PHE A 59 -6.19 -3.57 1.18
C PHE A 59 -5.41 -3.75 2.48
N VAL A 60 -5.28 -4.98 2.93
CA VAL A 60 -4.36 -5.31 4.02
C VAL A 60 -2.97 -5.43 3.42
N ILE A 61 -2.00 -4.74 4.02
CA ILE A 61 -0.62 -4.74 3.56
C ILE A 61 0.33 -5.07 4.71
N ILE A 62 1.51 -5.54 4.35
CA ILE A 62 2.56 -5.85 5.33
C ILE A 62 3.93 -5.52 4.72
N ASN A 63 4.88 -5.19 5.57
CA ASN A 63 6.28 -5.06 5.16
C ASN A 63 6.80 -6.45 4.77
N PRO A 64 7.16 -6.68 3.50
CA PRO A 64 7.55 -8.01 3.03
C PRO A 64 8.81 -8.54 3.70
N PHE A 65 9.69 -7.67 4.20
CA PHE A 65 10.91 -8.09 4.90
C PHE A 65 10.63 -8.76 6.24
N LEU A 66 9.44 -8.58 6.80
CA LEU A 66 9.03 -9.29 8.01
C LEU A 66 8.70 -10.76 7.73
N ILE A 67 8.29 -11.06 6.49
CA ILE A 67 7.96 -12.42 6.05
C ILE A 67 9.21 -13.11 5.49
N LYS A 68 9.99 -12.37 4.71
CA LYS A 68 11.20 -12.86 4.05
C LYS A 68 12.31 -11.83 4.21
N PRO A 69 13.17 -11.96 5.24
CA PRO A 69 14.19 -10.96 5.52
C PRO A 69 15.18 -10.70 4.37
N ASP A 70 15.41 -11.70 3.53
CA ASP A 70 16.26 -11.60 2.35
C ASP A 70 15.47 -11.26 1.07
N TYR A 71 14.24 -10.76 1.24
CA TYR A 71 13.41 -10.39 0.10
C TYR A 71 14.12 -9.37 -0.78
N ASP A 72 14.17 -9.68 -2.07
CA ASP A 72 14.81 -8.83 -3.07
C ASP A 72 13.96 -8.82 -4.33
N ILE A 73 13.78 -7.63 -4.89
CA ILE A 73 13.08 -7.45 -6.15
C ILE A 73 13.84 -6.49 -7.02
N VAL A 74 13.65 -6.63 -8.33
CA VAL A 74 14.12 -5.66 -9.30
C VAL A 74 12.96 -4.77 -9.68
N ILE A 75 13.06 -3.47 -9.39
CA ILE A 75 12.06 -2.50 -9.81
C ILE A 75 12.32 -2.14 -11.27
N PRO A 76 11.38 -2.38 -12.19
CA PRO A 76 11.56 -2.05 -13.59
C PRO A 76 11.85 -0.56 -13.80
N GLN A 77 12.67 -0.23 -14.78
CA GLN A 77 12.98 1.17 -15.08
C GLN A 77 11.72 1.99 -15.35
N SER A 78 10.71 1.38 -16.01
CA SER A 78 9.43 2.05 -16.26
C SER A 78 8.73 2.48 -14.97
N ALA A 79 8.83 1.68 -13.91
CA ALA A 79 8.27 2.02 -12.61
C ALA A 79 9.08 3.12 -11.93
N ILE A 80 10.41 3.03 -12.00
CA ILE A 80 11.30 4.07 -11.47
C ILE A 80 10.96 5.42 -12.09
N ASP A 81 10.78 5.46 -13.40
CA ASP A 81 10.47 6.69 -14.13
C ASP A 81 9.06 7.22 -13.77
N LYS A 82 8.07 6.36 -13.75
CA LYS A 82 6.69 6.76 -13.43
C LYS A 82 6.53 7.24 -12.00
N LEU A 83 7.24 6.63 -11.07
CA LEU A 83 7.20 7.00 -9.66
C LEU A 83 8.20 8.09 -9.31
N LYS A 84 8.99 8.56 -10.27
CA LYS A 84 10.00 9.62 -10.09
C LYS A 84 11.00 9.28 -8.98
N ILE A 85 11.40 8.01 -8.91
CA ILE A 85 12.35 7.55 -7.89
C ILE A 85 13.74 8.02 -8.24
N GLU A 86 14.34 8.79 -7.35
CA GLU A 86 15.72 9.28 -7.50
C GLU A 86 16.67 8.64 -6.49
N ASP A 87 16.16 8.24 -5.33
CA ASP A 87 16.96 7.71 -4.23
C ASP A 87 16.24 6.50 -3.61
N LYS A 88 17.00 5.44 -3.35
CA LYS A 88 16.48 4.22 -2.72
C LYS A 88 15.88 4.47 -1.34
N LYS A 89 16.39 5.46 -0.61
CA LYS A 89 15.89 5.78 0.75
C LYS A 89 14.43 6.24 0.75
N ASP A 90 13.92 6.71 -0.39
CA ASP A 90 12.55 7.19 -0.52
C ASP A 90 11.58 6.07 -0.93
N VAL A 91 12.09 4.87 -1.17
CA VAL A 91 11.29 3.74 -1.65
C VAL A 91 10.81 2.88 -0.49
N PHE A 92 9.49 2.65 -0.44
CA PHE A 92 8.86 1.74 0.52
C PHE A 92 8.20 0.60 -0.24
N LEU A 93 8.37 -0.62 0.27
CA LEU A 93 7.78 -1.82 -0.30
C LEU A 93 6.74 -2.38 0.65
N TYR A 94 5.59 -2.75 0.08
CA TYR A 94 4.52 -3.41 0.82
C TYR A 94 4.01 -4.61 0.01
N ALA A 95 3.64 -5.67 0.71
CA ALA A 95 3.02 -6.83 0.10
C ALA A 95 1.53 -6.83 0.41
N LEU A 96 0.71 -7.14 -0.57
CA LEU A 96 -0.73 -7.33 -0.37
C LEU A 96 -0.97 -8.65 0.35
N VAL A 97 -1.89 -8.62 1.32
CA VAL A 97 -2.27 -9.78 2.12
C VAL A 97 -3.70 -10.17 1.76
N VAL A 98 -3.91 -11.43 1.45
CA VAL A 98 -5.25 -11.99 1.25
C VAL A 98 -5.69 -12.62 2.55
N VAL A 99 -6.77 -12.07 3.13
CA VAL A 99 -7.31 -12.54 4.41
C VAL A 99 -8.60 -13.34 4.12
N PRO A 100 -8.52 -14.68 4.08
CA PRO A 100 -9.68 -15.52 3.85
C PRO A 100 -10.49 -15.72 5.13
N LYS A 101 -11.61 -16.44 5.04
CA LYS A 101 -12.44 -16.77 6.20
C LYS A 101 -11.67 -17.57 7.26
N LYS A 102 -10.77 -18.46 6.82
CA LYS A 102 -9.88 -19.21 7.72
C LYS A 102 -8.53 -18.50 7.74
N LEU A 103 -8.13 -17.97 8.88
CA LEU A 103 -6.87 -17.23 9.03
C LEU A 103 -5.64 -18.07 8.67
N GLU A 104 -5.70 -19.39 8.86
CA GLU A 104 -4.62 -20.29 8.50
C GLU A 104 -4.35 -20.36 7.00
N ASP A 105 -5.33 -19.95 6.18
CA ASP A 105 -5.19 -19.90 4.72
C ASP A 105 -4.73 -18.53 4.23
N MET A 106 -4.38 -17.62 5.14
CA MET A 106 -3.91 -16.29 4.77
C MET A 106 -2.63 -16.38 3.95
N THR A 107 -2.59 -15.59 2.86
CA THR A 107 -1.43 -15.54 1.96
C THR A 107 -0.92 -14.13 1.78
N VAL A 108 0.38 -14.02 1.49
CA VAL A 108 1.05 -12.76 1.23
C VAL A 108 1.61 -12.81 -0.19
N ASN A 109 1.26 -11.81 -1.00
CA ASN A 109 1.73 -11.74 -2.39
C ASN A 109 3.10 -11.06 -2.45
N LEU A 110 4.16 -11.87 -2.51
CA LEU A 110 5.54 -11.39 -2.63
C LEU A 110 5.97 -11.17 -4.08
N SER A 111 5.19 -11.67 -5.05
CA SER A 111 5.54 -11.60 -6.48
C SER A 111 5.20 -10.25 -7.12
N ALA A 112 4.21 -9.55 -6.57
CA ALA A 112 3.73 -8.28 -7.14
C ALA A 112 3.56 -7.25 -6.01
N PRO A 113 4.67 -6.73 -5.48
CA PRO A 113 4.61 -5.80 -4.35
C PRO A 113 4.10 -4.42 -4.77
N ILE A 114 3.61 -3.69 -3.78
CA ILE A 114 3.31 -2.27 -3.91
C ILE A 114 4.62 -1.52 -3.68
N VAL A 115 5.00 -0.68 -4.64
CA VAL A 115 6.17 0.19 -4.53
C VAL A 115 5.68 1.62 -4.34
N ILE A 116 6.17 2.29 -3.31
CA ILE A 116 5.79 3.68 -3.02
C ILE A 116 7.04 4.55 -2.96
N ASN A 117 7.02 5.66 -3.71
CA ASN A 117 7.97 6.75 -3.51
C ASN A 117 7.39 7.67 -2.44
N GLY A 118 7.94 7.62 -1.24
CA GLY A 118 7.46 8.40 -0.11
C GLY A 118 7.68 9.90 -0.24
N LYS A 119 8.67 10.31 -1.03
CA LYS A 119 8.96 11.72 -1.28
C LYS A 119 7.92 12.36 -2.19
N GLU A 120 7.59 11.71 -3.30
CA GLU A 120 6.64 12.22 -4.29
C GLU A 120 5.21 11.75 -4.06
N LYS A 121 4.99 10.87 -3.09
CA LYS A 121 3.67 10.28 -2.80
C LYS A 121 3.04 9.62 -4.02
N LEU A 122 3.82 8.81 -4.70
CA LEU A 122 3.40 8.03 -5.86
C LEU A 122 3.57 6.54 -5.57
N GLY A 123 2.61 5.74 -6.02
CA GLY A 123 2.63 4.31 -5.81
C GLY A 123 2.25 3.51 -7.06
N ARG A 124 2.68 2.26 -7.09
CA ARG A 124 2.36 1.32 -8.17
C ARG A 124 2.56 -0.11 -7.69
N GLN A 125 1.67 -1.01 -8.11
CA GLN A 125 1.90 -2.44 -7.97
C GLN A 125 2.70 -2.94 -9.17
N ILE A 126 3.77 -3.62 -8.92
CA ILE A 126 4.65 -4.12 -9.99
C ILE A 126 4.62 -5.63 -10.11
#